data_6cb001becfda306c5bfe02eb2a8ae179
#
_entry.id   6cb001becfda306c5bfe02eb2a8ae179
#
_cell.length_a   1.000
_cell.length_b   1.000
_cell.length_c   1.000
_cell.angle_alpha   90.00
_cell.angle_beta   90.00
_cell.angle_gamma   90.00
#
_symmetry.space_group_name_H-M   'P 1'
#
loop_
_entity.id
_entity.type
_entity.pdbx_description
1 polymer ?
#
loop_
_entity_poly.entity_id
_entity_poly.type
_entity_poly.pdbx_seq_one_letter_code
_entity_poly.pdbx_strand_id
1 'polypeptide(L)'
;MAEDEAGNDPGIVTKLSHLPVAGTVAKLTDMISAKGMRLFAVIDQRAEAQQAGLDLRETTLVFFGSPAAGTPVMAAAPLSALDLPLKVLVWDDRGQTKVSYVAPDALAARYHLSADLAGNLAGLNALTDALVAP
;
A
#
# COMPACT_ATOMS: atom_id res chain seq x y z
N MET A 1 -13.96 -15.39 10.95
CA MET A 1 -13.25 -14.51 11.87
C MET A 1 -12.85 -13.23 11.16
N ALA A 2 -12.96 -12.12 11.82
CA ALA A 2 -12.73 -10.83 11.18
C ALA A 2 -11.33 -10.70 10.59
N GLU A 3 -10.31 -11.17 11.29
CA GLU A 3 -8.93 -11.10 10.80
C GLU A 3 -8.70 -12.00 9.60
N ASP A 4 -9.34 -13.18 9.57
CA ASP A 4 -9.22 -14.07 8.42
C ASP A 4 -9.93 -13.48 7.21
N GLU A 5 -11.06 -12.82 7.47
CA GLU A 5 -11.79 -12.11 6.41
C GLU A 5 -10.95 -11.00 5.81
N ALA A 6 -10.25 -10.22 6.65
CA ALA A 6 -9.37 -9.16 6.16
C ALA A 6 -8.22 -9.72 5.32
N GLY A 7 -7.65 -10.86 5.73
CA GLY A 7 -6.57 -11.52 4.99
C GLY A 7 -7.02 -12.19 3.71
N ASN A 8 -8.33 -12.45 3.56
CA ASN A 8 -8.89 -13.18 2.43
C ASN A 8 -9.77 -12.33 1.52
N ASP A 9 -9.83 -11.02 1.75
CA ASP A 9 -10.62 -10.12 0.91
C ASP A 9 -10.16 -10.21 -0.55
N PRO A 10 -11.10 -10.37 -1.49
CA PRO A 10 -10.73 -10.37 -2.91
C PRO A 10 -10.04 -9.07 -3.29
N GLY A 11 -8.92 -9.19 -3.98
CA GLY A 11 -8.17 -8.04 -4.44
C GLY A 11 -7.25 -7.42 -3.39
N ILE A 12 -7.25 -7.91 -2.15
CA ILE A 12 -6.31 -7.46 -1.13
C ILE A 12 -5.20 -8.49 -0.99
N VAL A 13 -3.96 -8.01 -1.04
CA VAL A 13 -2.77 -8.83 -0.79
C VAL A 13 -2.24 -8.47 0.59
N THR A 14 -1.93 -9.47 1.40
CA THR A 14 -1.32 -9.28 2.71
C THR A 14 -0.06 -10.13 2.82
N LYS A 15 1.03 -9.49 3.24
CA LYS A 15 2.33 -10.13 3.44
C LYS A 15 2.79 -9.89 4.87
N LEU A 16 3.61 -10.79 5.40
CA LEU A 16 4.13 -10.69 6.76
C LEU A 16 5.49 -10.01 6.75
N SER A 17 5.69 -9.04 7.64
CA SER A 17 6.98 -8.40 7.84
C SER A 17 7.63 -8.92 9.13
N HIS A 18 8.95 -9.09 9.11
CA HIS A 18 9.72 -9.48 10.30
C HIS A 18 10.08 -8.29 11.18
N LEU A 19 9.83 -7.07 10.72
CA LEU A 19 10.13 -5.85 11.46
C LEU A 19 8.88 -5.35 12.17
N PRO A 20 9.03 -4.57 13.25
CA PRO A 20 7.91 -3.82 13.82
C PRO A 20 7.30 -2.88 12.78
N VAL A 21 6.10 -2.37 13.04
CA VAL A 21 5.42 -1.44 12.13
C VAL A 21 6.33 -0.25 11.79
N ALA A 22 6.90 0.40 12.78
CA ALA A 22 7.76 1.56 12.53
C ALA A 22 8.98 1.21 11.67
N GLY A 23 9.62 0.06 11.91
CA GLY A 23 10.75 -0.40 11.12
C GLY A 23 10.37 -0.74 9.68
N THR A 24 9.20 -1.34 9.50
CA THR A 24 8.69 -1.66 8.17
C THR A 24 8.39 -0.39 7.38
N VAL A 25 7.75 0.60 8.02
CA VAL A 25 7.47 1.90 7.39
C VAL A 25 8.77 2.59 7.00
N ALA A 26 9.77 2.60 7.87
CA ALA A 26 11.06 3.21 7.58
C ALA A 26 11.74 2.54 6.37
N LYS A 27 11.74 1.22 6.34
CA LYS A 27 12.31 0.47 5.21
C LYS A 27 11.57 0.78 3.91
N LEU A 28 10.24 0.84 3.97
CA LEU A 28 9.43 1.15 2.79
C LEU A 28 9.73 2.55 2.25
N THR A 29 9.78 3.56 3.13
CA THR A 29 10.07 4.93 2.69
C THR A 29 11.48 5.05 2.10
N ASP A 30 12.46 4.34 2.65
CA ASP A 30 13.81 4.29 2.09
C ASP A 30 13.82 3.64 0.70
N MET A 31 13.07 2.56 0.51
CA MET A 31 12.96 1.88 -0.78
C MET A 31 12.28 2.76 -1.82
N ILE A 32 11.24 3.49 -1.44
CA ILE A 32 10.54 4.44 -2.31
C ILE A 32 11.53 5.48 -2.81
N SER A 33 12.31 6.07 -1.91
CA SER A 33 13.32 7.06 -2.25
C SER A 33 14.41 6.47 -3.17
N ALA A 34 14.92 5.29 -2.84
CA ALA A 34 15.97 4.64 -3.61
C ALA A 34 15.54 4.31 -5.04
N LYS A 35 14.26 4.06 -5.27
CA LYS A 35 13.72 3.76 -6.59
C LYS A 35 13.30 5.02 -7.36
N GLY A 36 13.53 6.20 -6.80
CA GLY A 36 13.16 7.45 -7.45
C GLY A 36 11.67 7.72 -7.49
N MET A 37 10.88 7.00 -6.70
CA MET A 37 9.45 7.26 -6.58
C MET A 37 9.20 8.41 -5.61
N ARG A 38 8.01 8.96 -5.69
CA ARG A 38 7.60 10.06 -4.82
C ARG A 38 6.82 9.54 -3.62
N LEU A 39 7.21 9.96 -2.42
CA LEU A 39 6.46 9.76 -1.20
C LEU A 39 5.48 10.91 -1.05
N PHE A 40 4.17 10.61 -1.11
CA PHE A 40 3.14 11.66 -1.04
C PHE A 40 2.69 11.91 0.40
N ALA A 41 2.51 10.86 1.18
CA ALA A 41 2.07 11.01 2.56
C ALA A 41 2.36 9.74 3.36
N VAL A 42 2.54 9.92 4.66
CA VAL A 42 2.58 8.84 5.64
C VAL A 42 1.57 9.21 6.72
N ILE A 43 0.52 8.41 6.88
CA ILE A 43 -0.53 8.70 7.84
C ILE A 43 -0.47 7.67 8.97
N ASP A 44 -0.09 8.13 10.16
CA ASP A 44 -0.09 7.32 11.37
C ASP A 44 -1.49 7.37 11.98
N GLN A 45 -2.31 6.38 11.66
CA GLN A 45 -3.71 6.35 12.11
C GLN A 45 -3.83 6.16 13.62
N ARG A 46 -2.86 5.47 14.23
CA ARG A 46 -2.85 5.32 15.70
C ARG A 46 -2.62 6.66 16.38
N ALA A 47 -1.69 7.46 15.88
CA ALA A 47 -1.43 8.79 16.42
C ALA A 47 -2.66 9.69 16.29
N GLU A 48 -3.36 9.62 15.15
CA GLU A 48 -4.59 10.37 14.94
C GLU A 48 -5.67 9.93 15.92
N ALA A 49 -5.81 8.63 16.13
CA ALA A 49 -6.78 8.11 17.11
C ALA A 49 -6.47 8.60 18.52
N GLN A 50 -5.20 8.59 18.92
CA GLN A 50 -4.78 9.06 20.24
C GLN A 50 -5.12 10.53 20.46
N GLN A 51 -4.96 11.35 19.43
CA GLN A 51 -5.35 12.77 19.51
C GLN A 51 -6.85 12.96 19.73
N ALA A 52 -7.65 12.01 19.26
CA ALA A 52 -9.10 12.01 19.46
C ALA A 52 -9.51 11.31 20.76
N GLY A 53 -8.56 10.88 21.58
CA GLY A 53 -8.83 10.19 22.83
C GLY A 53 -9.21 8.72 22.67
N LEU A 54 -8.86 8.12 21.53
CA LEU A 54 -9.22 6.74 21.20
C LEU A 54 -7.98 5.86 21.08
N ASP A 55 -8.18 4.57 21.19
CA ASP A 55 -7.13 3.58 21.02
C ASP A 55 -7.27 2.88 19.67
N LEU A 56 -6.13 2.65 19.03
CA LEU A 56 -6.05 1.87 17.81
C LEU A 56 -4.73 1.11 17.81
N ARG A 57 -4.72 -0.12 17.28
CA ARG A 57 -3.48 -0.83 17.02
C ARG A 57 -2.60 -0.01 16.08
N GLU A 58 -1.29 -0.27 16.06
CA GLU A 58 -0.41 0.41 15.12
C GLU A 58 -0.91 0.19 13.70
N THR A 59 -1.17 1.28 13.01
CA THR A 59 -1.79 1.30 11.68
C THR A 59 -1.27 2.52 10.95
N THR A 60 -0.47 2.31 9.91
CA THR A 60 0.13 3.40 9.12
C THR A 60 -0.15 3.18 7.65
N LEU A 61 -0.64 4.20 6.99
CA LEU A 61 -0.94 4.17 5.55
C LEU A 61 0.10 5.03 4.82
N VAL A 62 0.80 4.43 3.87
CA VAL A 62 1.87 5.09 3.10
C VAL A 62 1.39 5.28 1.67
N PHE A 63 1.39 6.53 1.20
CA PHE A 63 0.99 6.92 -0.16
C PHE A 63 2.22 7.24 -0.98
N PHE A 64 2.38 6.60 -2.11
CA PHE A 64 3.56 6.81 -2.96
C PHE A 64 3.26 6.43 -4.41
N GLY A 65 4.13 6.82 -5.29
CA GLY A 65 4.03 6.42 -6.68
C GLY A 65 4.98 7.18 -7.58
N SER A 66 4.86 6.89 -8.87
CA SER A 66 5.59 7.59 -9.92
C SER A 66 4.59 8.36 -10.77
N PRO A 67 4.67 9.71 -10.81
CA PRO A 67 3.80 10.48 -11.70
C PRO A 67 3.94 10.06 -13.16
N ALA A 68 5.12 9.65 -13.58
CA ALA A 68 5.35 9.16 -14.94
C ALA A 68 4.58 7.87 -15.24
N ALA A 69 4.38 7.00 -14.23
CA ALA A 69 3.62 5.77 -14.39
C ALA A 69 2.12 5.97 -14.14
N GLY A 70 1.76 6.80 -13.16
CA GLY A 70 0.36 7.00 -12.77
C GLY A 70 -0.42 7.93 -13.69
N THR A 71 0.21 8.96 -14.21
CA THR A 71 -0.49 9.94 -15.05
C THR A 71 -1.12 9.32 -16.31
N PRO A 72 -0.43 8.44 -17.06
CA PRO A 72 -1.08 7.79 -18.20
C PRO A 72 -2.30 6.95 -17.81
N VAL A 73 -2.30 6.32 -16.64
CA VAL A 73 -3.43 5.55 -16.13
C VAL A 73 -4.62 6.47 -15.88
N MET A 74 -4.40 7.57 -15.18
CA MET A 74 -5.46 8.55 -14.89
C MET A 74 -5.97 9.25 -16.13
N ALA A 75 -5.09 9.51 -17.11
CA ALA A 75 -5.49 10.10 -18.37
C ALA A 75 -6.44 9.19 -19.16
N ALA A 76 -6.15 7.89 -19.17
CA ALA A 76 -6.96 6.90 -19.87
C ALA A 76 -8.24 6.55 -19.10
N ALA A 77 -8.17 6.50 -17.77
CA ALA A 77 -9.27 6.11 -16.89
C ALA A 77 -9.36 7.11 -15.74
N PRO A 78 -10.06 8.23 -15.92
CA PRO A 78 -10.07 9.32 -14.92
C PRO A 78 -10.50 8.89 -13.52
N LEU A 79 -11.43 7.94 -13.40
CA LEU A 79 -11.88 7.47 -12.09
C LEU A 79 -10.79 6.70 -11.34
N SER A 80 -9.75 6.21 -12.02
CA SER A 80 -8.63 5.56 -11.35
C SER A 80 -7.90 6.49 -10.38
N ALA A 81 -8.05 7.80 -10.55
CA ALA A 81 -7.49 8.78 -9.62
C ALA A 81 -8.06 8.67 -8.21
N LEU A 82 -9.20 7.97 -8.02
CA LEU A 82 -9.71 7.66 -6.69
C LEU A 82 -8.78 6.70 -5.93
N ASP A 83 -8.06 5.84 -6.64
CA ASP A 83 -7.20 4.83 -6.05
C ASP A 83 -5.70 5.11 -6.27
N LEU A 84 -5.37 6.27 -6.80
CA LEU A 84 -4.00 6.71 -6.98
C LEU A 84 -3.76 8.00 -6.16
N PRO A 85 -2.56 8.20 -5.61
CA PRO A 85 -1.36 7.35 -5.71
C PRO A 85 -1.56 5.97 -5.09
N LEU A 86 -0.63 5.07 -5.35
CA LEU A 86 -0.62 3.75 -4.71
C LEU A 86 -0.48 3.91 -3.20
N LYS A 87 -0.98 2.95 -2.45
CA LYS A 87 -0.89 2.97 -1.00
C LYS A 87 -0.65 1.58 -0.44
N VAL A 88 0.12 1.56 0.64
CA VAL A 88 0.42 0.34 1.39
C VAL A 88 0.07 0.59 2.85
N LEU A 89 -0.69 -0.33 3.42
CA LEU A 89 -1.05 -0.32 4.83
C LEU A 89 -0.08 -1.20 5.59
N VAL A 90 0.57 -0.64 6.61
CA VAL A 90 1.45 -1.38 7.52
C VAL A 90 0.78 -1.37 8.90
N TRP A 91 0.47 -2.54 9.42
CA TRP A 91 -0.36 -2.63 10.62
C TRP A 91 0.02 -3.81 11.50
N ASP A 92 -0.29 -3.69 12.78
CA ASP A 92 -0.04 -4.73 13.77
C ASP A 92 -1.26 -5.62 13.93
N ASP A 93 -1.07 -6.91 13.72
CA ASP A 93 -2.10 -7.90 13.96
C ASP A 93 -1.61 -8.84 15.06
N ARG A 94 -1.95 -8.47 16.31
CA ARG A 94 -1.64 -9.28 17.50
C ARG A 94 -0.15 -9.59 17.63
N GLY A 95 0.70 -8.59 17.39
CA GLY A 95 2.14 -8.71 17.47
C GLY A 95 2.81 -9.11 16.17
N GLN A 96 2.05 -9.40 15.12
CA GLN A 96 2.56 -9.71 13.79
C GLN A 96 2.37 -8.49 12.88
N THR A 97 3.46 -7.94 12.37
CA THR A 97 3.38 -6.86 11.41
C THR A 97 2.94 -7.38 10.05
N LYS A 98 1.89 -6.78 9.52
CA LYS A 98 1.33 -7.11 8.21
C LYS A 98 1.43 -5.93 7.27
N VAL A 99 1.64 -6.23 5.99
CA VAL A 99 1.70 -5.27 4.89
C VAL A 99 0.58 -5.62 3.93
N SER A 100 -0.38 -4.73 3.77
CA SER A 100 -1.58 -5.00 2.97
C SER A 100 -1.78 -3.91 1.91
N TYR A 101 -2.24 -4.30 0.74
CA TYR A 101 -2.51 -3.37 -0.34
C TYR A 101 -3.50 -3.97 -1.33
N VAL A 102 -4.13 -3.09 -2.11
CA VAL A 102 -5.01 -3.55 -3.19
C VAL A 102 -4.14 -4.03 -4.35
N ALA A 103 -4.37 -5.26 -4.78
CA ALA A 103 -3.60 -5.87 -5.86
C ALA A 103 -3.69 -5.03 -7.14
N PRO A 104 -2.58 -4.85 -7.86
CA PRO A 104 -2.62 -4.15 -9.15
C PRO A 104 -3.64 -4.73 -10.13
N ASP A 105 -3.79 -6.06 -10.15
CA ASP A 105 -4.79 -6.73 -11.01
C ASP A 105 -6.22 -6.32 -10.64
N ALA A 106 -6.51 -6.14 -9.37
CA ALA A 106 -7.82 -5.71 -8.91
C ALA A 106 -8.11 -4.26 -9.34
N LEU A 107 -7.10 -3.39 -9.27
CA LEU A 107 -7.23 -2.01 -9.76
C LEU A 107 -7.43 -1.99 -11.28
N ALA A 108 -6.65 -2.80 -11.99
CA ALA A 108 -6.77 -2.89 -13.45
C ALA A 108 -8.17 -3.36 -13.87
N ALA A 109 -8.71 -4.36 -13.18
CA ALA A 109 -10.06 -4.86 -13.45
C ALA A 109 -11.14 -3.80 -13.14
N ARG A 110 -10.99 -3.10 -12.02
CA ARG A 110 -11.95 -2.06 -11.59
C ARG A 110 -12.09 -0.96 -12.64
N TYR A 111 -10.99 -0.53 -13.22
CA TYR A 111 -10.95 0.61 -14.14
C TYR A 111 -10.79 0.20 -15.60
N HIS A 112 -10.91 -1.10 -15.89
CA HIS A 112 -10.81 -1.64 -17.25
C HIS A 112 -9.53 -1.21 -17.97
N LEU A 113 -8.40 -1.28 -17.27
CA LEU A 113 -7.12 -0.85 -17.83
C LEU A 113 -6.60 -1.84 -18.86
N SER A 114 -5.95 -1.31 -19.92
CA SER A 114 -5.22 -2.15 -20.86
C SER A 114 -4.05 -2.86 -20.16
N ALA A 115 -3.53 -3.93 -20.79
CA ALA A 115 -2.39 -4.64 -20.24
C ALA A 115 -1.17 -3.74 -20.04
N ASP A 116 -0.94 -2.80 -20.97
CA ASP A 116 0.17 -1.86 -20.87
C ASP A 116 0.02 -0.93 -19.66
N LEU A 117 -1.18 -0.37 -19.46
CA LEU A 117 -1.45 0.52 -18.33
C LEU A 117 -1.45 -0.25 -17.00
N ALA A 118 -1.99 -1.47 -16.99
CA ALA A 118 -1.94 -2.33 -15.80
C ALA A 118 -0.48 -2.59 -15.38
N GLY A 119 0.42 -2.74 -16.35
CA GLY A 119 1.84 -2.90 -16.10
C GLY A 119 2.47 -1.74 -15.34
N ASN A 120 1.93 -0.52 -15.51
CA ASN A 120 2.42 0.65 -14.79
C ASN A 120 2.20 0.56 -13.27
N LEU A 121 1.26 -0.27 -12.83
CA LEU A 121 0.93 -0.46 -11.41
C LEU A 121 1.58 -1.73 -10.84
N ALA A 122 2.04 -2.64 -11.68
CA ALA A 122 2.44 -3.98 -11.27
C ALA A 122 3.70 -4.02 -10.39
N GLY A 123 4.53 -2.99 -10.42
CA GLY A 123 5.74 -2.91 -9.61
C GLY A 123 5.50 -2.98 -8.11
N LEU A 124 4.27 -2.74 -7.67
CA LEU A 124 3.89 -2.80 -6.26
C LEU A 124 4.12 -4.20 -5.67
N ASN A 125 3.88 -5.25 -6.44
CA ASN A 125 4.09 -6.62 -5.98
C ASN A 125 5.57 -6.89 -5.68
N ALA A 126 6.47 -6.52 -6.59
CA ALA A 126 7.91 -6.71 -6.40
C ALA A 126 8.45 -5.84 -5.26
N LEU A 127 7.96 -4.60 -5.15
CA LEU A 127 8.37 -3.69 -4.09
C LEU A 127 8.03 -4.28 -2.71
N THR A 128 6.83 -4.77 -2.55
CA THR A 128 6.40 -5.32 -1.25
C THR A 128 7.04 -6.68 -0.97
N ASP A 129 7.32 -7.50 -1.97
CA ASP A 129 8.11 -8.72 -1.79
C ASP A 129 9.50 -8.39 -1.22
N ALA A 130 10.16 -7.39 -1.79
CA ALA A 130 11.47 -6.94 -1.31
C ALA A 130 11.38 -6.31 0.09
N LEU A 131 10.30 -5.59 0.37
CA LEU A 131 10.07 -4.97 1.67
C LEU A 131 10.03 -6.00 2.78
N VAL A 132 9.34 -7.11 2.58
CA VAL A 132 9.14 -8.13 3.62
C VAL A 132 10.18 -9.25 3.57
N ALA A 133 11.09 -9.22 2.61
CA ALA A 133 12.18 -10.19 2.54
C ALA A 133 13.07 -10.08 3.80
N PRO A 134 13.53 -11.23 4.33
CA PRO A 134 14.38 -11.24 5.54
C PRO A 134 15.70 -10.51 5.34
#